data_7880709c817cfb7c51cd3761a26c7563
#
_entry.id   7880709c817cfb7c51cd3761a26c7563
#
_cell.length_a   1.000
_cell.length_b   1.000
_cell.length_c   1.000
_cell.angle_alpha   90.00
_cell.angle_beta   90.00
_cell.angle_gamma   90.00
#
_symmetry.space_group_name_H-M   'P 1'
#
loop_
_entity.id
_entity.type
_entity.pdbx_description
1 polymer ?
#
loop_
_entity_poly.entity_id
_entity_poly.type
_entity_poly.pdbx_seq_one_letter_code
_entity_poly.pdbx_strand_id
1 'polypeptide(L)'
;QGSSLYGHAAEELDFYFLAGEDGRFRMEGVVAAYRKLTGKAALLPRWCFGYLQSKERYCSQEELLSVAETYRKKHIGLDGVILDWCSWKDGQWGQKTLDPERFPDAAVMNHALHLQNVHSMISIWPNMDESCPDYQEMREQGCLLPASHLYDAFDRRARELYWEQTRRELYRSGFDAFWMDSSEGVTPEWGHSIKPEPWQMMQEFLMVAGAYMPEKLTNAYSFFHALGVYEHFKRSEKRRKQGSQRRPVILTRSATIG
;
A
#
# COMPACT_ATOMS: atom_id res chain seq x y z
N GLN A 1 34.65 3.16 -15.69
CA GLN A 1 33.38 3.33 -14.97
C GLN A 1 33.33 2.29 -13.87
N GLY A 2 33.25 2.71 -12.60
CA GLY A 2 33.12 1.82 -11.45
C GLY A 2 31.68 1.88 -10.90
N SER A 3 31.24 0.81 -10.23
CA SER A 3 30.04 0.80 -9.45
C SER A 3 30.40 0.98 -7.98
N SER A 4 29.68 1.81 -7.26
CA SER A 4 29.85 2.01 -5.82
C SER A 4 28.53 1.75 -5.10
N LEU A 5 28.63 1.19 -3.91
CA LEU A 5 27.50 1.03 -2.99
C LEU A 5 27.77 1.92 -1.78
N TYR A 6 26.77 2.69 -1.38
CA TYR A 6 26.87 3.62 -0.27
C TYR A 6 25.79 3.35 0.76
N GLY A 7 26.19 3.13 2.01
CA GLY A 7 25.31 3.02 3.16
C GLY A 7 25.47 4.24 4.08
N HIS A 8 24.42 5.05 4.24
CA HIS A 8 24.48 6.28 5.02
C HIS A 8 24.49 6.04 6.54
N ALA A 9 23.70 5.07 7.01
CA ALA A 9 23.58 4.74 8.43
C ALA A 9 23.49 3.21 8.62
N ALA A 10 24.56 2.51 8.25
CA ALA A 10 24.63 1.07 8.35
C ALA A 10 25.63 0.64 9.44
N GLU A 11 25.24 -0.30 10.30
CA GLU A 11 26.13 -0.96 11.26
C GLU A 11 26.87 -2.14 10.60
N GLU A 12 26.22 -2.78 9.62
CA GLU A 12 26.75 -3.91 8.86
C GLU A 12 26.35 -3.80 7.39
N LEU A 13 27.09 -4.48 6.53
CA LEU A 13 26.84 -4.52 5.10
C LEU A 13 26.99 -5.95 4.59
N ASP A 14 25.85 -6.55 4.21
CA ASP A 14 25.79 -7.90 3.69
C ASP A 14 25.58 -7.92 2.18
N PHE A 15 26.36 -8.74 1.49
CA PHE A 15 26.23 -8.95 0.05
C PHE A 15 25.99 -10.41 -0.28
N TYR A 16 25.07 -10.64 -1.20
CA TYR A 16 24.81 -11.95 -1.75
C TYR A 16 25.05 -11.94 -3.26
N PHE A 17 25.97 -12.80 -3.70
CA PHE A 17 26.20 -13.03 -5.11
C PHE A 17 25.52 -14.33 -5.55
N LEU A 18 24.55 -14.25 -6.44
CA LEU A 18 23.70 -15.37 -6.86
C LEU A 18 24.12 -15.85 -8.26
N ALA A 19 24.73 -17.03 -8.32
CA ALA A 19 25.24 -17.61 -9.57
C ALA A 19 24.41 -18.82 -10.08
N GLY A 20 23.48 -19.32 -9.30
CA GLY A 20 22.82 -20.61 -9.54
C GLY A 20 23.59 -21.81 -8.97
N GLU A 21 22.93 -22.97 -8.84
CA GLU A 21 23.48 -24.14 -8.11
C GLU A 21 24.62 -24.85 -8.85
N ASP A 22 24.68 -24.77 -10.16
CA ASP A 22 25.67 -25.44 -11.01
C ASP A 22 26.84 -24.54 -11.45
N GLY A 23 26.95 -23.35 -10.85
CA GLY A 23 27.94 -22.35 -11.24
C GLY A 23 27.77 -21.79 -12.64
N ARG A 24 26.69 -22.15 -13.32
CA ARG A 24 26.32 -21.60 -14.63
C ARG A 24 25.35 -20.45 -14.44
N PHE A 25 25.64 -19.31 -15.04
CA PHE A 25 24.76 -18.14 -15.03
C PHE A 25 23.52 -18.38 -15.92
N ARG A 26 22.64 -19.25 -15.48
CA ARG A 26 21.33 -19.42 -16.11
C ARG A 26 20.29 -18.65 -15.29
N MET A 27 19.41 -17.95 -15.97
CA MET A 27 18.37 -17.14 -15.34
C MET A 27 17.56 -17.95 -14.32
N GLU A 28 17.17 -19.17 -14.66
CA GLU A 28 16.41 -20.05 -13.79
C GLU A 28 17.15 -20.40 -12.50
N GLY A 29 18.46 -20.65 -12.58
CA GLY A 29 19.32 -20.94 -11.44
C GLY A 29 19.47 -19.74 -10.52
N VAL A 30 19.67 -18.56 -11.08
CA VAL A 30 19.77 -17.30 -10.32
C VAL A 30 18.45 -16.99 -9.61
N VAL A 31 17.30 -17.12 -10.30
CA VAL A 31 15.98 -16.92 -9.71
C VAL A 31 15.69 -17.96 -8.63
N ALA A 32 16.10 -19.21 -8.80
CA ALA A 32 15.95 -20.25 -7.79
C ALA A 32 16.77 -19.93 -6.52
N ALA A 33 18.02 -19.51 -6.68
CA ALA A 33 18.88 -19.08 -5.58
C ALA A 33 18.31 -17.84 -4.85
N TYR A 34 17.84 -16.85 -5.60
CA TYR A 34 17.15 -15.69 -5.05
C TYR A 34 15.93 -16.11 -4.19
N ARG A 35 15.09 -17.01 -4.69
CA ARG A 35 13.92 -17.49 -3.96
C ARG A 35 14.25 -18.36 -2.73
N LYS A 36 15.40 -19.00 -2.69
CA LYS A 36 15.90 -19.66 -1.46
C LYS A 36 16.21 -18.62 -0.38
N LEU A 37 16.76 -17.48 -0.77
CA LEU A 37 17.14 -16.41 0.14
C LEU A 37 15.92 -15.60 0.62
N THR A 38 15.04 -15.21 -0.30
CA THR A 38 13.92 -14.30 -0.04
C THR A 38 12.59 -14.99 0.24
N GLY A 39 12.51 -16.30 0.05
CA GLY A 39 11.27 -17.06 0.21
C GLY A 39 10.45 -17.19 -1.09
N LYS A 40 9.29 -17.79 -0.96
CA LYS A 40 8.39 -18.02 -2.09
C LYS A 40 7.55 -16.78 -2.36
N ALA A 41 7.39 -16.42 -3.63
CA ALA A 41 6.44 -15.38 -4.04
C ALA A 41 5.01 -15.71 -3.56
N ALA A 42 4.29 -14.68 -3.13
CA ALA A 42 2.88 -14.84 -2.77
C ALA A 42 2.05 -15.25 -3.99
N LEU A 43 1.12 -16.18 -3.77
CA LEU A 43 0.19 -16.57 -4.82
C LEU A 43 -0.97 -15.56 -4.85
N LEU A 44 -0.94 -14.67 -5.83
CA LEU A 44 -2.00 -13.69 -6.05
C LEU A 44 -3.25 -14.31 -6.69
N PRO A 45 -4.44 -13.74 -6.53
CA PRO A 45 -5.63 -14.13 -7.26
C PRO A 45 -5.51 -13.79 -8.75
N ARG A 46 -6.22 -14.54 -9.60
CA ARG A 46 -6.08 -14.43 -11.06
C ARG A 46 -6.42 -13.03 -11.60
N TRP A 47 -7.40 -12.37 -11.04
CA TRP A 47 -7.85 -11.05 -11.48
C TRP A 47 -6.76 -9.96 -11.39
N CYS A 48 -5.76 -10.12 -10.50
CA CYS A 48 -4.64 -9.16 -10.39
C CYS A 48 -3.75 -9.12 -11.64
N PHE A 49 -3.82 -10.12 -12.49
CA PHE A 49 -3.04 -10.22 -13.73
C PHE A 49 -3.83 -9.73 -14.95
N GLY A 50 -5.04 -9.25 -14.74
CA GLY A 50 -5.89 -8.66 -15.75
C GLY A 50 -5.76 -7.14 -15.79
N TYR A 51 -6.76 -6.49 -16.41
CA TYR A 51 -6.76 -5.04 -16.54
C TYR A 51 -7.45 -4.37 -15.34
N LEU A 52 -6.72 -3.48 -14.69
CA LEU A 52 -7.21 -2.66 -13.58
C LEU A 52 -7.30 -1.19 -14.05
N GLN A 53 -8.50 -0.66 -14.13
CA GLN A 53 -8.74 0.72 -14.53
C GLN A 53 -8.57 1.66 -13.35
N SER A 54 -7.70 2.65 -13.52
CA SER A 54 -7.48 3.74 -12.57
C SER A 54 -7.54 5.09 -13.27
N LYS A 55 -7.83 6.13 -12.54
CA LYS A 55 -7.56 7.51 -12.92
C LYS A 55 -7.26 8.31 -11.66
N GLU A 56 -6.58 9.44 -11.78
CA GLU A 56 -6.41 10.39 -10.71
C GLU A 56 -7.77 10.99 -10.37
N ARG A 57 -8.47 10.35 -9.72
CA ARG A 57 -9.62 10.07 -8.88
C ARG A 57 -10.97 10.07 -9.61
N TYR A 58 -11.73 9.10 -9.20
CA TYR A 58 -13.18 9.08 -9.38
C TYR A 58 -13.80 9.93 -8.29
N CYS A 59 -14.71 10.84 -8.69
CA CYS A 59 -15.27 11.83 -7.79
C CYS A 59 -16.55 11.37 -7.09
N SER A 60 -17.18 10.28 -7.56
CA SER A 60 -18.40 9.73 -6.96
C SER A 60 -18.54 8.23 -7.18
N GLN A 61 -19.38 7.62 -6.36
CA GLN A 61 -19.79 6.23 -6.50
C GLN A 61 -20.43 5.96 -7.87
N GLU A 62 -21.28 6.88 -8.33
CA GLU A 62 -21.95 6.78 -9.63
C GLU A 62 -20.91 6.78 -10.78
N GLU A 63 -19.94 7.69 -10.74
CA GLU A 63 -18.88 7.76 -11.74
C GLU A 63 -18.10 6.43 -11.79
N LEU A 64 -17.70 5.89 -10.64
CA LEU A 64 -16.96 4.64 -10.56
C LEU A 64 -17.75 3.46 -11.15
N LEU A 65 -19.03 3.35 -10.82
CA LEU A 65 -19.89 2.30 -11.35
C LEU A 65 -20.10 2.44 -12.86
N SER A 66 -20.27 3.68 -13.36
CA SER A 66 -20.46 3.95 -14.79
C SER A 66 -19.28 3.50 -15.65
N VAL A 67 -18.07 3.52 -15.09
CA VAL A 67 -16.86 3.00 -15.75
C VAL A 67 -17.00 1.50 -16.00
N ALA A 68 -17.33 0.71 -14.98
CA ALA A 68 -17.50 -0.74 -15.14
C ALA A 68 -18.61 -1.07 -16.16
N GLU A 69 -19.73 -0.38 -16.07
CA GLU A 69 -20.85 -0.54 -17.02
C GLU A 69 -20.43 -0.20 -18.46
N THR A 70 -19.63 0.85 -18.63
CA THR A 70 -19.14 1.26 -19.95
C THR A 70 -18.24 0.20 -20.58
N TYR A 71 -17.34 -0.39 -19.79
CA TYR A 71 -16.50 -1.50 -20.25
C TYR A 71 -17.35 -2.71 -20.67
N ARG A 72 -18.35 -3.07 -19.87
CA ARG A 72 -19.27 -4.18 -20.20
C ARG A 72 -20.09 -3.89 -21.45
N LYS A 73 -20.65 -2.69 -21.58
CA LYS A 73 -21.38 -2.25 -22.79
C LYS A 73 -20.52 -2.32 -24.07
N LYS A 74 -19.26 -1.99 -23.95
CA LYS A 74 -18.31 -2.01 -25.07
C LYS A 74 -17.67 -3.39 -25.31
N HIS A 75 -18.02 -4.39 -24.53
CA HIS A 75 -17.43 -5.74 -24.57
C HIS A 75 -15.90 -5.73 -24.38
N ILE A 76 -15.39 -4.80 -23.58
CA ILE A 76 -13.96 -4.71 -23.23
C ILE A 76 -13.76 -5.39 -21.88
N GLY A 77 -12.71 -6.22 -21.77
CA GLY A 77 -12.33 -6.87 -20.51
C GLY A 77 -11.95 -5.83 -19.45
N LEU A 78 -12.43 -6.06 -18.22
CA LEU A 78 -12.07 -5.28 -17.04
C LEU A 78 -12.11 -6.21 -15.84
N ASP A 79 -11.00 -6.32 -15.13
CA ASP A 79 -10.87 -7.19 -13.97
C ASP A 79 -11.01 -6.43 -12.66
N GLY A 80 -10.67 -5.15 -12.65
CA GLY A 80 -10.84 -4.31 -11.47
C GLY A 80 -10.85 -2.82 -11.75
N VAL A 81 -11.28 -2.06 -10.75
CA VAL A 81 -11.22 -0.60 -10.70
C VAL A 81 -10.49 -0.17 -9.44
N ILE A 82 -9.78 0.94 -9.52
CA ILE A 82 -9.01 1.50 -8.41
C ILE A 82 -9.65 2.82 -8.01
N LEU A 83 -10.18 2.90 -6.80
CA LEU A 83 -10.58 4.15 -6.17
C LEU A 83 -9.34 4.77 -5.52
N ASP A 84 -8.83 5.79 -6.18
CA ASP A 84 -7.60 6.49 -5.78
C ASP A 84 -7.85 7.47 -4.62
N TRP A 85 -6.90 8.29 -4.32
CA TRP A 85 -6.86 9.23 -3.21
C TRP A 85 -8.03 10.23 -3.17
N CYS A 86 -8.16 10.98 -2.08
CA CYS A 86 -9.26 11.93 -1.86
C CYS A 86 -10.67 11.31 -1.96
N SER A 87 -10.82 10.03 -1.62
CA SER A 87 -12.14 9.39 -1.47
C SER A 87 -12.81 9.74 -0.12
N TRP A 88 -12.07 10.27 0.82
CA TRP A 88 -12.50 10.80 2.13
C TRP A 88 -13.10 12.21 2.01
N LYS A 89 -13.72 12.68 3.10
CA LYS A 89 -14.25 14.03 3.20
C LYS A 89 -13.14 15.09 3.05
N ASP A 90 -13.43 16.18 2.37
CA ASP A 90 -12.46 17.26 2.16
C ASP A 90 -11.84 17.74 3.49
N GLY A 91 -10.53 17.95 3.47
CA GLY A 91 -9.73 18.31 4.64
C GLY A 91 -9.34 17.14 5.55
N GLN A 92 -9.77 15.91 5.26
CA GLN A 92 -9.45 14.72 6.06
C GLN A 92 -8.47 13.78 5.34
N TRP A 93 -7.30 14.30 5.01
CA TRP A 93 -6.27 13.52 4.34
C TRP A 93 -5.94 12.22 5.08
N GLY A 94 -5.98 11.09 4.36
CA GLY A 94 -5.61 9.77 4.88
C GLY A 94 -6.66 9.11 5.78
N GLN A 95 -7.83 9.74 5.97
CA GLN A 95 -8.96 9.14 6.68
C GLN A 95 -9.42 7.86 5.96
N LYS A 96 -9.73 6.81 6.72
CA LYS A 96 -10.15 5.50 6.17
C LYS A 96 -11.68 5.34 6.09
N THR A 97 -12.40 6.46 6.05
CA THR A 97 -13.84 6.50 5.76
C THR A 97 -14.07 7.23 4.45
N LEU A 98 -15.01 6.77 3.65
CA LEU A 98 -15.39 7.47 2.43
C LEU A 98 -16.26 8.69 2.75
N ASP A 99 -16.19 9.69 1.88
CA ASP A 99 -17.09 10.83 1.92
C ASP A 99 -18.53 10.38 1.63
N PRO A 100 -19.48 10.49 2.58
CA PRO A 100 -20.82 9.98 2.40
C PRO A 100 -21.66 10.73 1.34
N GLU A 101 -21.29 11.95 0.98
CA GLU A 101 -21.97 12.69 -0.09
C GLU A 101 -21.59 12.16 -1.46
N ARG A 102 -20.34 11.74 -1.62
CA ARG A 102 -19.79 11.23 -2.89
C ARG A 102 -19.88 9.71 -3.02
N PHE A 103 -19.76 9.00 -1.92
CA PHE A 103 -19.77 7.55 -1.81
C PHE A 103 -20.73 7.11 -0.71
N PRO A 104 -22.05 7.25 -0.93
CA PRO A 104 -23.05 7.07 0.14
C PRO A 104 -23.12 5.65 0.68
N ASP A 105 -22.80 4.63 -0.13
CA ASP A 105 -22.80 3.23 0.31
C ASP A 105 -21.72 2.41 -0.43
N ALA A 106 -20.56 2.32 0.20
CA ALA A 106 -19.44 1.56 -0.35
C ALA A 106 -19.71 0.05 -0.44
N ALA A 107 -20.59 -0.49 0.42
CA ALA A 107 -20.91 -1.91 0.37
C ALA A 107 -21.80 -2.23 -0.83
N VAL A 108 -22.81 -1.40 -1.10
CA VAL A 108 -23.64 -1.49 -2.31
C VAL A 108 -22.80 -1.28 -3.56
N MET A 109 -21.89 -0.30 -3.56
CA MET A 109 -20.97 -0.04 -4.67
C MET A 109 -20.11 -1.28 -4.99
N ASN A 110 -19.42 -1.83 -4.00
CA ASN A 110 -18.58 -2.99 -4.20
C ASN A 110 -19.37 -4.23 -4.61
N HIS A 111 -20.58 -4.41 -4.06
CA HIS A 111 -21.46 -5.49 -4.46
C HIS A 111 -21.86 -5.36 -5.94
N ALA A 112 -22.21 -4.16 -6.40
CA ALA A 112 -22.56 -3.91 -7.80
C ALA A 112 -21.40 -4.16 -8.78
N LEU A 113 -20.16 -3.84 -8.37
CA LEU A 113 -18.94 -4.19 -9.11
C LEU A 113 -18.75 -5.72 -9.18
N HIS A 114 -18.88 -6.41 -8.05
CA HIS A 114 -18.72 -7.86 -7.98
C HIS A 114 -19.77 -8.61 -8.83
N LEU A 115 -21.01 -8.12 -8.91
CA LEU A 115 -22.03 -8.69 -9.81
C LEU A 115 -21.60 -8.62 -11.29
N GLN A 116 -20.74 -7.68 -11.64
CA GLN A 116 -20.17 -7.53 -12.99
C GLN A 116 -18.82 -8.26 -13.13
N ASN A 117 -18.38 -9.05 -12.15
CA ASN A 117 -17.05 -9.64 -12.07
C ASN A 117 -15.93 -8.57 -12.19
N VAL A 118 -16.11 -7.44 -11.52
CA VAL A 118 -15.11 -6.36 -11.39
C VAL A 118 -14.71 -6.29 -9.92
N HIS A 119 -13.42 -6.40 -9.64
CA HIS A 119 -12.87 -6.24 -8.30
C HIS A 119 -12.59 -4.77 -8.00
N SER A 120 -12.53 -4.42 -6.72
CA SER A 120 -12.24 -3.06 -6.29
C SER A 120 -10.98 -2.99 -5.44
N MET A 121 -10.13 -2.02 -5.73
CA MET A 121 -8.97 -1.64 -4.94
C MET A 121 -9.16 -0.21 -4.46
N ILE A 122 -8.71 0.09 -3.24
CA ILE A 122 -8.75 1.45 -2.71
C ILE A 122 -7.38 1.90 -2.22
N SER A 123 -7.06 3.17 -2.45
CA SER A 123 -5.87 3.82 -1.93
C SER A 123 -5.98 4.05 -0.41
N ILE A 124 -4.95 3.68 0.33
CA ILE A 124 -4.80 3.93 1.76
C ILE A 124 -3.44 4.54 2.06
N TRP A 125 -3.39 5.44 3.03
CA TRP A 125 -2.24 6.28 3.33
C TRP A 125 -1.75 6.08 4.77
N PRO A 126 -0.43 6.06 5.02
CA PRO A 126 0.10 5.95 6.38
C PRO A 126 0.05 7.26 7.16
N ASN A 127 0.04 8.40 6.46
CA ASN A 127 -0.07 9.73 7.03
C ASN A 127 -1.53 10.19 7.05
N MET A 128 -1.91 10.90 8.10
CA MET A 128 -3.27 11.37 8.33
C MET A 128 -3.25 12.82 8.81
N ASP A 129 -4.18 13.62 8.32
CA ASP A 129 -4.38 14.97 8.84
C ASP A 129 -4.88 14.95 10.29
N GLU A 130 -4.52 15.97 11.07
CA GLU A 130 -4.92 16.08 12.48
C GLU A 130 -6.45 16.19 12.68
N SER A 131 -7.17 16.65 11.67
CA SER A 131 -8.64 16.71 11.69
C SER A 131 -9.31 15.34 11.55
N CYS A 132 -8.55 14.30 11.14
CA CYS A 132 -9.07 12.96 10.95
C CYS A 132 -9.41 12.26 12.27
N PRO A 133 -10.62 11.69 12.43
CA PRO A 133 -10.92 10.82 13.56
C PRO A 133 -9.90 9.69 13.75
N ASP A 134 -9.41 9.08 12.66
CA ASP A 134 -8.41 8.03 12.73
C ASP A 134 -7.05 8.54 13.26
N TYR A 135 -6.65 9.78 12.92
CA TYR A 135 -5.46 10.41 13.50
C TYR A 135 -5.63 10.63 15.00
N GLN A 136 -6.78 11.16 15.44
CA GLN A 136 -7.06 11.41 16.84
C GLN A 136 -7.00 10.12 17.66
N GLU A 137 -7.61 9.04 17.15
CA GLU A 137 -7.56 7.72 17.77
C GLU A 137 -6.11 7.20 17.89
N MET A 138 -5.30 7.35 16.83
CA MET A 138 -3.88 7.00 16.86
C MET A 138 -3.09 7.80 17.88
N ARG A 139 -3.35 9.11 17.96
CA ARG A 139 -2.70 10.02 18.92
C ARG A 139 -3.04 9.65 20.34
N GLU A 140 -4.32 9.44 20.66
CA GLU A 140 -4.79 9.07 21.99
C GLU A 140 -4.19 7.75 22.48
N GLN A 141 -3.93 6.82 21.57
CA GLN A 141 -3.31 5.53 21.88
C GLN A 141 -1.79 5.53 21.81
N GLY A 142 -1.16 6.67 21.53
CA GLY A 142 0.30 6.77 21.42
C GLY A 142 0.86 5.95 20.26
N CYS A 143 0.14 5.88 19.14
CA CYS A 143 0.45 5.07 17.97
C CYS A 143 0.99 5.89 16.79
N LEU A 144 1.36 7.16 17.00
CA LEU A 144 1.99 8.03 16.01
C LEU A 144 3.51 8.07 16.22
N LEU A 145 4.26 8.26 15.14
CA LEU A 145 5.66 8.65 15.24
C LEU A 145 5.78 10.05 15.86
N PRO A 146 6.83 10.33 16.66
CA PRO A 146 7.01 11.62 17.32
C PRO A 146 6.97 12.78 16.33
N ALA A 147 6.24 13.85 16.64
CA ALA A 147 6.14 15.06 15.82
C ALA A 147 5.84 14.80 14.33
N SER A 148 5.02 13.81 14.04
CA SER A 148 4.69 13.38 12.68
C SER A 148 3.20 13.07 12.52
N HIS A 149 2.73 13.18 11.27
CA HIS A 149 1.39 12.74 10.85
C HIS A 149 1.34 11.24 10.49
N LEU A 150 2.45 10.52 10.64
CA LEU A 150 2.56 9.10 10.34
C LEU A 150 2.26 8.26 11.57
N TYR A 151 1.54 7.16 11.38
CA TYR A 151 1.45 6.18 12.44
C TYR A 151 2.78 5.40 12.59
N ASP A 152 3.09 4.92 13.77
CA ASP A 152 4.30 4.15 14.03
C ASP A 152 4.18 2.72 13.49
N ALA A 153 4.59 2.52 12.23
CA ALA A 153 4.56 1.20 11.60
C ALA A 153 5.52 0.19 12.27
N PHE A 154 6.50 0.64 13.06
CA PHE A 154 7.41 -0.25 13.80
C PHE A 154 6.73 -0.85 15.03
N ASP A 155 5.79 -0.15 15.66
CA ASP A 155 5.00 -0.68 16.79
C ASP A 155 3.90 -1.63 16.28
N ARG A 156 3.88 -2.84 16.86
CA ARG A 156 2.86 -3.84 16.55
C ARG A 156 1.44 -3.36 16.88
N ARG A 157 1.24 -2.64 17.99
CA ARG A 157 -0.07 -2.13 18.40
C ARG A 157 -0.57 -1.08 17.40
N ALA A 158 0.32 -0.21 16.93
CA ALA A 158 -0.03 0.78 15.93
C ALA A 158 -0.42 0.14 14.58
N ARG A 159 0.26 -0.95 14.15
CA ARG A 159 -0.17 -1.73 12.99
C ARG A 159 -1.53 -2.40 13.19
N GLU A 160 -1.80 -2.93 14.38
CA GLU A 160 -3.10 -3.51 14.74
C GLU A 160 -4.22 -2.45 14.66
N LEU A 161 -3.98 -1.26 15.21
CA LEU A 161 -4.94 -0.16 15.16
C LEU A 161 -5.16 0.35 13.74
N TYR A 162 -4.08 0.54 12.96
CA TYR A 162 -4.18 0.94 11.55
C TYR A 162 -5.06 -0.03 10.74
N TRP A 163 -4.83 -1.33 10.94
CA TRP A 163 -5.67 -2.34 10.31
C TRP A 163 -7.11 -2.30 10.81
N GLU A 164 -7.36 -2.10 12.10
CA GLU A 164 -8.71 -2.05 12.64
C GLU A 164 -9.50 -0.86 12.04
N GLN A 165 -8.86 0.30 11.88
CA GLN A 165 -9.42 1.45 11.18
C GLN A 165 -9.77 1.10 9.72
N THR A 166 -8.81 0.51 8.99
CA THR A 166 -9.03 0.05 7.61
C THR A 166 -10.14 -1.01 7.53
N ARG A 167 -10.19 -1.92 8.51
CA ARG A 167 -11.14 -3.02 8.55
C ARG A 167 -12.56 -2.55 8.82
N ARG A 168 -12.74 -1.62 9.74
CA ARG A 168 -14.08 -1.11 10.13
C ARG A 168 -14.88 -0.63 8.93
N GLU A 169 -14.24 0.09 8.05
CA GLU A 169 -14.89 0.80 6.96
C GLU A 169 -14.61 0.16 5.59
N LEU A 170 -13.35 0.05 5.22
CA LEU A 170 -12.98 -0.30 3.86
C LEU A 170 -13.04 -1.82 3.59
N TYR A 171 -12.42 -2.62 4.48
CA TYR A 171 -12.45 -4.07 4.29
C TYR A 171 -13.86 -4.65 4.42
N ARG A 172 -14.66 -4.17 5.37
CA ARG A 172 -16.03 -4.66 5.60
C ARG A 172 -16.99 -4.24 4.51
N SER A 173 -16.78 -3.09 3.87
CA SER A 173 -17.57 -2.66 2.72
C SER A 173 -17.27 -3.43 1.42
N GLY A 174 -16.29 -4.33 1.45
CA GLY A 174 -16.07 -5.29 0.36
C GLY A 174 -14.92 -4.98 -0.58
N PHE A 175 -14.10 -3.97 -0.33
CA PHE A 175 -12.87 -3.78 -1.11
C PHE A 175 -12.00 -5.03 -1.09
N ASP A 176 -11.50 -5.43 -2.27
CA ASP A 176 -10.74 -6.67 -2.46
C ASP A 176 -9.25 -6.49 -2.25
N ALA A 177 -8.75 -5.28 -2.45
CA ALA A 177 -7.34 -4.95 -2.44
C ALA A 177 -7.08 -3.53 -1.90
N PHE A 178 -5.83 -3.30 -1.49
CA PHE A 178 -5.38 -2.01 -0.98
C PHE A 178 -4.17 -1.50 -1.76
N TRP A 179 -4.25 -0.27 -2.24
CA TRP A 179 -3.10 0.46 -2.75
C TRP A 179 -2.52 1.28 -1.60
N MET A 180 -1.37 0.85 -1.11
CA MET A 180 -0.63 1.52 -0.05
C MET A 180 0.21 2.63 -0.68
N ASP A 181 -0.41 3.78 -0.87
CA ASP A 181 0.26 4.94 -1.45
C ASP A 181 1.07 5.69 -0.39
N SER A 182 2.08 6.43 -0.84
CA SER A 182 3.01 7.20 0.03
C SER A 182 3.61 6.38 1.18
N SER A 183 3.84 5.10 0.95
CA SER A 183 4.32 4.15 1.96
C SER A 183 5.79 4.32 2.34
N GLU A 184 6.49 5.26 1.73
CA GLU A 184 7.90 5.56 2.01
C GLU A 184 8.15 6.09 3.44
N GLY A 185 7.10 6.53 4.13
CA GLY A 185 7.22 7.10 5.48
C GLY A 185 7.73 8.54 5.48
N VAL A 186 7.67 9.20 4.35
CA VAL A 186 8.03 10.61 4.16
C VAL A 186 7.04 11.22 3.19
N THR A 187 6.63 12.45 3.45
CA THR A 187 5.85 13.21 2.48
C THR A 187 6.83 13.95 1.57
N PRO A 188 7.05 13.51 0.33
CA PRO A 188 7.88 14.27 -0.59
C PRO A 188 7.21 15.61 -0.87
N GLU A 189 7.97 16.69 -0.83
CA GLU A 189 7.49 17.96 -1.31
C GLU A 189 7.40 17.92 -2.85
N TRP A 190 6.21 17.74 -3.36
CA TRP A 190 5.94 17.72 -4.81
C TRP A 190 6.01 19.11 -5.46
N GLY A 191 6.29 20.16 -4.67
CA GLY A 191 6.22 21.56 -5.09
C GLY A 191 7.47 22.12 -5.78
N HIS A 192 8.52 21.35 -5.96
CA HIS A 192 9.71 21.84 -6.64
C HIS A 192 9.45 22.04 -8.14
N SER A 193 9.54 23.29 -8.60
CA SER A 193 9.47 23.64 -10.03
C SER A 193 10.65 23.06 -10.84
N ILE A 194 11.74 22.70 -10.17
CA ILE A 194 12.92 22.04 -10.74
C ILE A 194 13.15 20.79 -9.89
N LYS A 195 13.15 19.62 -10.52
CA LYS A 195 13.46 18.38 -9.81
C LYS A 195 14.91 18.38 -9.36
N PRO A 196 15.20 18.23 -8.05
CA PRO A 196 16.57 18.12 -7.55
C PRO A 196 17.24 16.88 -8.11
N GLU A 197 18.56 16.84 -8.09
CA GLU A 197 19.33 15.64 -8.40
C GLU A 197 18.97 14.50 -7.42
N PRO A 198 18.97 13.22 -7.84
CA PRO A 198 18.54 12.10 -7.00
C PRO A 198 19.23 12.02 -5.64
N TRP A 199 20.50 12.42 -5.56
CA TRP A 199 21.24 12.44 -4.29
C TRP A 199 20.79 13.57 -3.35
N GLN A 200 20.36 14.71 -3.89
CA GLN A 200 19.80 15.83 -3.10
C GLN A 200 18.43 15.42 -2.54
N MET A 201 17.58 14.81 -3.38
CA MET A 201 16.30 14.26 -2.93
C MET A 201 16.50 13.24 -1.80
N MET A 202 17.53 12.37 -1.90
CA MET A 202 17.83 11.41 -0.86
C MET A 202 18.25 12.07 0.45
N GLN A 203 19.08 13.12 0.39
CA GLN A 203 19.50 13.86 1.59
C GLN A 203 18.32 14.60 2.25
N GLU A 204 17.47 15.25 1.48
CA GLU A 204 16.26 15.91 2.01
C GLU A 204 15.33 14.88 2.65
N PHE A 205 15.17 13.73 2.01
CA PHE A 205 14.39 12.61 2.50
C PHE A 205 14.89 12.11 3.87
N LEU A 206 16.20 11.91 4.00
CA LEU A 206 16.82 11.47 5.25
C LEU A 206 16.72 12.53 6.35
N MET A 207 16.89 13.81 6.02
CA MET A 207 16.73 14.92 6.97
C MET A 207 15.30 14.99 7.51
N VAL A 208 14.31 14.92 6.64
CA VAL A 208 12.89 14.96 7.03
C VAL A 208 12.54 13.73 7.87
N ALA A 209 12.91 12.54 7.42
CA ALA A 209 12.67 11.31 8.14
C ALA A 209 13.37 11.26 9.50
N GLY A 210 14.60 11.75 9.58
CA GLY A 210 15.39 11.80 10.81
C GLY A 210 14.79 12.67 11.93
N ALA A 211 13.85 13.54 11.60
CA ALA A 211 13.12 14.34 12.59
C ALA A 211 12.14 13.51 13.43
N TYR A 212 11.66 12.36 12.92
CA TYR A 212 10.64 11.55 13.58
C TYR A 212 10.92 10.05 13.62
N MET A 213 11.96 9.56 12.91
CA MET A 213 12.40 8.16 13.00
C MET A 213 13.92 8.03 12.91
N PRO A 214 14.54 6.98 13.51
CA PRO A 214 15.97 6.73 13.37
C PRO A 214 16.37 6.52 11.91
N GLU A 215 17.47 7.14 11.46
CA GLU A 215 17.97 7.05 10.08
C GLU A 215 18.08 5.61 9.58
N LYS A 216 18.58 4.70 10.42
CA LYS A 216 18.73 3.27 10.10
C LYS A 216 17.41 2.54 9.84
N LEU A 217 16.28 3.10 10.23
CA LEU A 217 14.94 2.51 10.07
C LEU A 217 14.15 3.11 8.92
N THR A 218 14.59 4.21 8.32
CA THR A 218 13.82 4.91 7.26
C THR A 218 13.44 3.99 6.10
N ASN A 219 14.39 3.18 5.62
CA ASN A 219 14.13 2.24 4.53
C ASN A 219 13.25 1.03 4.94
N ALA A 220 13.07 0.80 6.23
CA ALA A 220 12.27 -0.30 6.74
C ALA A 220 10.80 0.08 7.00
N TYR A 221 10.46 1.36 6.98
CA TYR A 221 9.10 1.83 7.28
C TYR A 221 8.06 1.19 6.35
N SER A 222 8.28 1.25 5.04
CA SER A 222 7.39 0.67 4.04
C SER A 222 7.20 -0.84 4.21
N PHE A 223 8.27 -1.55 4.59
CA PHE A 223 8.19 -2.98 4.87
C PHE A 223 7.25 -3.28 6.05
N PHE A 224 7.43 -2.59 7.19
CA PHE A 224 6.58 -2.82 8.36
C PHE A 224 5.14 -2.38 8.14
N HIS A 225 4.93 -1.31 7.36
CA HIS A 225 3.61 -0.87 6.96
C HIS A 225 2.91 -1.94 6.10
N ALA A 226 3.55 -2.43 5.04
CA ALA A 226 3.02 -3.48 4.19
C ALA A 226 2.79 -4.80 4.95
N LEU A 227 3.75 -5.19 5.80
CA LEU A 227 3.64 -6.37 6.66
C LEU A 227 2.40 -6.29 7.57
N GLY A 228 2.16 -5.13 8.18
CA GLY A 228 1.00 -4.90 9.04
C GLY A 228 -0.32 -5.16 8.31
N VAL A 229 -0.51 -4.56 7.15
CA VAL A 229 -1.72 -4.76 6.33
C VAL A 229 -1.84 -6.21 5.86
N TYR A 230 -0.76 -6.81 5.37
CA TYR A 230 -0.75 -8.18 4.87
C TYR A 230 -1.13 -9.21 5.95
N GLU A 231 -0.47 -9.16 7.10
CA GLU A 231 -0.73 -10.11 8.18
C GLU A 231 -2.14 -10.01 8.73
N HIS A 232 -2.62 -8.78 8.93
CA HIS A 232 -3.95 -8.57 9.50
C HIS A 232 -5.06 -8.88 8.50
N PHE A 233 -4.86 -8.59 7.22
CA PHE A 233 -5.76 -9.07 6.16
C PHE A 233 -5.86 -10.60 6.20
N LYS A 234 -4.73 -11.31 6.20
CA LYS A 234 -4.73 -12.78 6.30
C LYS A 234 -5.45 -13.30 7.55
N ARG A 235 -5.24 -12.67 8.70
CA ARG A 235 -5.95 -13.03 9.95
C ARG A 235 -7.45 -12.82 9.83
N SER A 236 -7.88 -11.75 9.18
CA SER A 236 -9.30 -11.47 8.94
C SER A 236 -9.92 -12.50 8.01
N GLU A 237 -9.23 -12.91 6.95
CA GLU A 237 -9.71 -13.93 6.01
C GLU A 237 -9.77 -15.34 6.65
N LYS A 238 -8.85 -15.67 7.54
CA LYS A 238 -8.90 -16.97 8.28
C LYS A 238 -10.17 -17.14 9.12
N ARG A 239 -10.83 -16.04 9.50
CA ARG A 239 -12.08 -16.06 10.24
C ARG A 239 -13.32 -16.25 9.35
N ARG A 240 -13.15 -16.16 8.02
CA ARG A 240 -14.23 -16.37 7.06
C ARG A 240 -14.49 -17.87 6.85
N LYS A 241 -15.68 -18.20 6.35
CA LYS A 241 -16.03 -19.57 5.98
C LYS A 241 -15.00 -20.16 5.02
N GLN A 242 -14.64 -21.42 5.22
CA GLN A 242 -13.72 -22.11 4.33
C GLN A 242 -14.23 -22.06 2.87
N GLY A 243 -13.33 -21.76 1.94
CA GLY A 243 -13.67 -21.58 0.52
C GLY A 243 -14.10 -20.17 0.13
N SER A 244 -14.43 -19.29 1.10
CA SER A 244 -14.72 -17.86 0.83
C SER A 244 -13.57 -16.93 1.18
N GLN A 245 -12.40 -17.47 1.47
CA GLN A 245 -11.21 -16.73 1.86
C GLN A 245 -10.55 -16.08 0.64
N ARG A 246 -10.22 -14.80 0.76
CA ARG A 246 -9.52 -14.06 -0.27
C ARG A 246 -8.01 -14.08 -0.01
N ARG A 247 -7.22 -13.97 -1.07
CA ARG A 247 -5.78 -13.76 -0.97
C ARG A 247 -5.51 -12.27 -0.84
N PRO A 248 -4.60 -11.83 0.06
CA PRO A 248 -4.22 -10.41 0.14
C PRO A 248 -3.66 -9.93 -1.20
N VAL A 249 -4.13 -8.77 -1.63
CA VAL A 249 -3.59 -8.03 -2.76
C VAL A 249 -3.22 -6.64 -2.26
N ILE A 250 -1.94 -6.34 -2.34
CA ILE A 250 -1.38 -5.06 -1.94
C ILE A 250 -0.58 -4.52 -3.12
N LEU A 251 -0.91 -3.32 -3.55
CA LEU A 251 -0.12 -2.53 -4.47
C LEU A 251 0.67 -1.49 -3.68
N THR A 252 1.97 -1.42 -3.86
CA THR A 252 2.82 -0.38 -3.30
C THR A 252 3.96 -0.08 -4.26
N ARG A 253 4.41 1.17 -4.31
CA ARG A 253 5.61 1.54 -5.06
C ARG A 253 6.89 1.37 -4.25
N SER A 254 6.76 1.30 -2.93
CA SER A 254 7.88 1.03 -2.02
C SER A 254 8.03 -0.46 -1.86
N ALA A 255 9.04 -1.03 -2.47
CA ALA A 255 9.32 -2.45 -2.44
C ALA A 255 10.65 -2.75 -1.76
N THR A 256 10.68 -3.85 -1.04
CA THR A 256 11.89 -4.48 -0.53
C THR A 256 12.12 -5.80 -1.25
N ILE A 257 13.32 -6.30 -1.19
CA ILE A 257 13.65 -7.63 -1.70
C ILE A 257 13.11 -8.69 -0.72
N GLY A 258 12.11 -9.45 -1.14
CA GLY A 258 11.55 -10.54 -0.34
C GLY A 258 10.16 -10.32 0.19
#